data_1a64a6d46572d9aff87b9020f7cda41f
#
_entry.id   1a64a6d46572d9aff87b9020f7cda41f
#
_cell.length_a   1.000
_cell.length_b   1.000
_cell.length_c   1.000
_cell.angle_alpha   90.00
_cell.angle_beta   90.00
_cell.angle_gamma   90.00
#
_symmetry.space_group_name_H-M   'P 1'
#
loop_
_entity.id
_entity.type
_entity.pdbx_description
1 polymer ?
#
loop_
_entity_poly.entity_id
_entity_poly.type
_entity_poly.pdbx_seq_one_letter_code
_entity_poly.pdbx_strand_id
1 'polypeptide(L)'
;MERYYQPEIECASREQILAWQNERLVKQVQHVWDSVPYYRKKMEEKGLTPADIQSVDDLHKLPFLTKDDLREAYPYGLLGMPLKDCVRIQSTSGTTGRRVVAFYTQHDVDLWEDCCARAITAAGGTNEDVCHVCYGYGLFTGGPGLNGGSHKVGCLTLPMSSGNTDRQLQFMVDLGSTILCCTPSYAAYLAESIHERGLQDQIKLKAGIFGAEAWSEEMRRDIEAKLGIKAYDIYGLTETSGPGVAFECSEQTGMHINEDH
;
A
#
# COMPACT_ATOMS: atom_id res chain seq x y z
N MET A 1 -7.85 -15.34 -17.29
CA MET A 1 -7.15 -14.72 -16.18
C MET A 1 -7.96 -13.50 -15.78
N GLU A 2 -8.45 -13.46 -14.56
CA GLU A 2 -9.17 -12.28 -14.06
C GLU A 2 -8.18 -11.12 -14.02
N ARG A 3 -8.53 -10.01 -14.68
CA ARG A 3 -7.68 -8.84 -14.80
C ARG A 3 -7.87 -7.87 -13.63
N TYR A 4 -9.00 -7.98 -12.93
CA TYR A 4 -9.42 -7.10 -11.85
C TYR A 4 -9.83 -7.92 -10.64
N TYR A 5 -9.50 -7.43 -9.44
CA TYR A 5 -9.92 -8.04 -8.17
C TYR A 5 -11.36 -7.64 -7.82
N GLN A 6 -11.70 -6.37 -8.02
CA GLN A 6 -13.04 -5.80 -7.80
C GLN A 6 -13.52 -5.08 -9.06
N PRO A 7 -13.98 -5.83 -10.10
CA PRO A 7 -14.33 -5.24 -11.40
C PRO A 7 -15.39 -4.13 -11.31
N GLU A 8 -16.34 -4.25 -10.38
CA GLU A 8 -17.40 -3.26 -10.15
C GLU A 8 -16.87 -1.90 -9.66
N ILE A 9 -15.69 -1.88 -9.04
CA ILE A 9 -15.02 -0.67 -8.58
C ILE A 9 -13.97 -0.24 -9.60
N GLU A 10 -13.06 -1.14 -9.95
CA GLU A 10 -11.90 -0.85 -10.81
C GLU A 10 -12.30 -0.45 -12.24
N CYS A 11 -13.49 -0.88 -12.70
CA CYS A 11 -14.04 -0.55 -14.02
C CYS A 11 -15.24 0.41 -13.94
N ALA A 12 -15.48 1.05 -12.78
CA ALA A 12 -16.59 1.99 -12.63
C ALA A 12 -16.44 3.21 -13.55
N SER A 13 -17.58 3.77 -13.99
CA SER A 13 -17.56 4.99 -14.78
C SER A 13 -17.02 6.17 -13.97
N ARG A 14 -16.47 7.17 -14.66
CA ARG A 14 -16.03 8.41 -14.00
C ARG A 14 -17.12 9.09 -13.18
N GLU A 15 -18.34 9.06 -13.70
CA GLU A 15 -19.52 9.58 -13.00
C GLU A 15 -19.78 8.84 -11.68
N GLN A 16 -19.69 7.53 -11.69
CA GLN A 16 -19.88 6.71 -10.51
C GLN A 16 -18.76 6.94 -9.48
N ILE A 17 -17.52 7.02 -9.92
CA ILE A 17 -16.36 7.32 -9.04
C ILE A 17 -16.54 8.70 -8.39
N LEU A 18 -16.89 9.71 -9.15
CA LEU A 18 -17.14 11.06 -8.61
C LEU A 18 -18.30 11.08 -7.60
N ALA A 19 -19.34 10.31 -7.84
CA ALA A 19 -20.47 10.20 -6.90
C ALA A 19 -19.99 9.62 -5.56
N TRP A 20 -19.21 8.55 -5.59
CA TRP A 20 -18.62 7.96 -4.37
C TRP A 20 -17.66 8.90 -3.65
N GLN A 21 -16.77 9.58 -4.39
CA GLN A 21 -15.83 10.53 -3.83
C GLN A 21 -16.55 11.68 -3.13
N ASN A 22 -17.58 12.26 -3.76
CA ASN A 22 -18.37 13.34 -3.16
C ASN A 22 -19.06 12.89 -1.86
N GLU A 23 -19.73 11.74 -1.90
CA GLU A 23 -20.41 11.19 -0.73
C GLU A 23 -19.43 10.93 0.43
N ARG A 24 -18.30 10.28 0.12
CA ARG A 24 -17.29 9.93 1.13
C ARG A 24 -16.60 11.17 1.71
N LEU A 25 -16.26 12.16 0.87
CA LEU A 25 -15.64 13.40 1.31
C LEU A 25 -16.53 14.15 2.31
N VAL A 26 -17.81 14.34 1.97
CA VAL A 26 -18.77 15.05 2.87
C VAL A 26 -18.89 14.33 4.20
N LYS A 27 -19.03 13.00 4.20
CA LYS A 27 -19.07 12.17 5.40
C LYS A 27 -17.79 12.27 6.22
N GLN A 28 -16.63 12.22 5.55
CA GLN A 28 -15.33 12.27 6.20
C GLN A 28 -15.07 13.64 6.84
N VAL A 29 -15.43 14.72 6.16
CA VAL A 29 -15.28 16.08 6.70
C VAL A 29 -16.16 16.27 7.94
N GLN A 30 -17.41 15.80 7.90
CA GLN A 30 -18.30 15.85 9.08
C GLN A 30 -17.72 15.00 10.23
N HIS A 31 -17.26 13.78 9.92
CA HIS A 31 -16.66 12.89 10.92
C HIS A 31 -15.43 13.52 11.59
N VAL A 32 -14.52 14.07 10.81
CA VAL A 32 -13.30 14.72 11.33
C VAL A 32 -13.63 15.96 12.14
N TRP A 33 -14.61 16.75 11.72
CA TRP A 33 -15.11 17.90 12.47
C TRP A 33 -15.63 17.51 13.85
N ASP A 34 -16.39 16.43 13.93
CA ASP A 34 -17.02 15.99 15.19
C ASP A 34 -16.03 15.31 16.13
N SER A 35 -15.08 14.54 15.58
CA SER A 35 -14.25 13.61 16.35
C SER A 35 -12.78 14.02 16.50
N VAL A 36 -12.26 14.97 15.68
CA VAL A 36 -10.84 15.37 15.70
C VAL A 36 -10.68 16.86 16.00
N PRO A 37 -10.62 17.26 17.29
CA PRO A 37 -10.54 18.67 17.69
C PRO A 37 -9.35 19.43 17.05
N TYR A 38 -8.23 18.75 16.84
CA TYR A 38 -7.05 19.33 16.19
C TYR A 38 -7.36 19.82 14.77
N TYR A 39 -8.02 18.98 13.96
CA TYR A 39 -8.35 19.34 12.57
C TYR A 39 -9.52 20.33 12.51
N ARG A 40 -10.51 20.19 13.40
CA ARG A 40 -11.59 21.19 13.56
C ARG A 40 -11.02 22.59 13.75
N LYS A 41 -10.07 22.76 14.69
CA LYS A 41 -9.42 24.04 14.93
C LYS A 41 -8.79 24.63 13.66
N LYS A 42 -8.11 23.79 12.86
CA LYS A 42 -7.53 24.25 11.58
C LYS A 42 -8.59 24.69 10.56
N MET A 43 -9.75 24.03 10.53
CA MET A 43 -10.87 24.47 9.69
C MET A 43 -11.45 25.80 10.19
N GLU A 44 -11.67 25.94 11.49
CA GLU A 44 -12.16 27.17 12.12
C GLU A 44 -11.22 28.37 11.87
N GLU A 45 -9.91 28.17 11.94
CA GLU A 45 -8.89 29.19 11.62
C GLU A 45 -8.98 29.68 10.15
N LYS A 46 -9.50 28.85 9.24
CA LYS A 46 -9.83 29.22 7.87
C LYS A 46 -11.26 29.74 7.68
N GLY A 47 -12.05 29.80 8.75
CA GLY A 47 -13.45 30.18 8.68
C GLY A 47 -14.35 29.15 8.00
N LEU A 48 -13.95 27.86 8.01
CA LEU A 48 -14.66 26.77 7.37
C LEU A 48 -15.47 25.97 8.37
N THR A 49 -16.61 25.48 7.90
CA THR A 49 -17.47 24.49 8.56
C THR A 49 -17.68 23.30 7.62
N PRO A 50 -18.19 22.16 8.10
CA PRO A 50 -18.53 21.05 7.20
C PRO A 50 -19.49 21.42 6.05
N ALA A 51 -20.36 22.40 6.26
CA ALA A 51 -21.31 22.85 5.24
C ALA A 51 -20.66 23.51 4.02
N ASP A 52 -19.42 23.97 4.15
CA ASP A 52 -18.65 24.60 3.07
C ASP A 52 -18.03 23.59 2.09
N ILE A 53 -18.11 22.29 2.42
CA ILE A 53 -17.55 21.19 1.63
C ILE A 53 -18.70 20.30 1.16
N GLN A 54 -19.06 20.43 -0.12
CA GLN A 54 -20.19 19.74 -0.74
C GLN A 54 -19.75 18.67 -1.77
N SER A 55 -18.55 18.81 -2.31
CA SER A 55 -18.02 17.92 -3.33
C SER A 55 -16.49 17.95 -3.34
N VAL A 56 -15.87 17.08 -4.14
CA VAL A 56 -14.41 17.07 -4.35
C VAL A 56 -13.87 18.37 -4.96
N ASP A 57 -14.72 19.16 -5.62
CA ASP A 57 -14.35 20.49 -6.12
C ASP A 57 -14.01 21.46 -4.99
N ASP A 58 -14.52 21.22 -3.79
CA ASP A 58 -14.27 22.01 -2.58
C ASP A 58 -13.01 21.57 -1.81
N LEU A 59 -12.38 20.46 -2.22
CA LEU A 59 -11.23 19.88 -1.51
C LEU A 59 -10.10 20.89 -1.29
N HIS A 60 -9.89 21.79 -2.24
CA HIS A 60 -8.88 22.85 -2.20
C HIS A 60 -9.07 23.86 -1.05
N LYS A 61 -10.26 23.94 -0.46
CA LYS A 61 -10.57 24.82 0.69
C LYS A 61 -9.99 24.26 1.98
N LEU A 62 -9.94 22.93 2.11
CA LEU A 62 -9.53 22.25 3.34
C LEU A 62 -8.08 22.60 3.73
N PRO A 63 -7.77 22.70 5.03
CA PRO A 63 -6.40 22.88 5.49
C PRO A 63 -5.57 21.60 5.23
N PHE A 64 -4.33 21.78 4.76
CA PHE A 64 -3.37 20.70 4.71
C PHE A 64 -2.86 20.36 6.11
N LEU A 65 -2.54 19.08 6.31
CA LEU A 65 -1.71 18.62 7.42
C LEU A 65 -0.27 18.42 6.93
N THR A 66 0.65 18.95 7.71
CA THR A 66 2.10 18.78 7.50
C THR A 66 2.65 17.70 8.42
N LYS A 67 3.88 17.26 8.19
CA LYS A 67 4.55 16.35 9.15
C LYS A 67 4.69 16.94 10.54
N ASP A 68 4.79 18.24 10.67
CA ASP A 68 4.86 18.90 11.99
C ASP A 68 3.53 18.84 12.71
N ASP A 69 2.42 19.02 11.99
CA ASP A 69 1.07 18.81 12.55
C ASP A 69 0.89 17.38 13.08
N LEU A 70 1.34 16.38 12.31
CA LEU A 70 1.25 14.97 12.71
C LEU A 70 2.10 14.66 13.95
N ARG A 71 3.26 15.33 14.09
CA ARG A 71 4.14 15.21 15.26
C ARG A 71 3.59 15.91 16.49
N GLU A 72 2.99 17.09 16.29
CA GLU A 72 2.35 17.86 17.36
C GLU A 72 1.14 17.11 17.92
N ALA A 73 0.34 16.54 17.04
CA ALA A 73 -0.85 15.78 17.42
C ALA A 73 -0.54 14.37 17.98
N TYR A 74 0.72 13.94 18.01
CA TYR A 74 1.12 12.61 18.50
C TYR A 74 0.81 12.44 19.99
N PRO A 75 0.32 11.24 20.46
CA PRO A 75 -0.02 10.09 19.63
C PRO A 75 -1.49 10.05 19.19
N TYR A 76 -2.42 10.73 19.88
CA TYR A 76 -3.87 10.54 19.74
C TYR A 76 -4.60 11.76 19.19
N GLY A 77 -3.93 12.87 18.94
CA GLY A 77 -4.57 14.14 18.57
C GLY A 77 -5.30 14.11 17.22
N LEU A 78 -4.99 13.14 16.36
CA LEU A 78 -5.69 12.90 15.08
C LEU A 78 -6.54 11.63 15.11
N LEU A 79 -6.69 10.98 16.27
CA LEU A 79 -7.52 9.79 16.38
C LEU A 79 -9.00 10.19 16.37
N GLY A 80 -9.70 9.82 15.30
CA GLY A 80 -11.13 10.09 15.10
C GLY A 80 -12.07 9.01 15.65
N MET A 81 -11.53 7.95 16.26
CA MET A 81 -12.31 6.83 16.78
C MET A 81 -11.88 6.47 18.20
N PRO A 82 -12.73 5.85 19.03
CA PRO A 82 -12.30 5.30 20.31
C PRO A 82 -11.25 4.19 20.12
N LEU A 83 -10.21 4.17 20.95
CA LEU A 83 -9.14 3.15 20.86
C LEU A 83 -9.67 1.71 20.86
N LYS A 84 -10.78 1.44 21.56
CA LYS A 84 -11.39 0.11 21.61
C LYS A 84 -11.91 -0.39 20.25
N ASP A 85 -12.14 0.52 19.32
CA ASP A 85 -12.65 0.22 17.98
C ASP A 85 -11.49 0.12 16.95
N CYS A 86 -10.25 0.38 17.39
CA CYS A 86 -9.04 0.20 16.58
C CYS A 86 -8.45 -1.19 16.82
N VAL A 87 -8.10 -1.88 15.74
CA VAL A 87 -7.56 -3.25 15.77
C VAL A 87 -6.08 -3.31 15.45
N ARG A 88 -5.52 -2.23 14.90
CA ARG A 88 -4.12 -2.21 14.45
C ARG A 88 -3.50 -0.82 14.61
N ILE A 89 -2.20 -0.78 14.88
CA ILE A 89 -1.37 0.43 14.87
C ILE A 89 -0.22 0.20 13.92
N GLN A 90 0.07 1.19 13.07
CA GLN A 90 1.26 1.26 12.26
C GLN A 90 2.01 2.56 12.53
N SER A 91 3.28 2.64 12.15
CA SER A 91 4.03 3.89 12.27
C SER A 91 5.07 4.05 11.19
N THR A 92 5.43 5.31 10.94
CA THR A 92 6.58 5.65 10.09
C THR A 92 7.89 5.24 10.75
N SER A 93 8.97 5.14 9.95
CA SER A 93 10.32 4.78 10.45
C SER A 93 10.89 5.75 11.49
N GLY A 94 10.45 7.02 11.46
CA GLY A 94 10.94 8.07 12.37
C GLY A 94 12.34 8.58 12.06
N THR A 95 12.88 8.34 10.87
CA THR A 95 14.22 8.77 10.45
C THR A 95 14.45 10.28 10.51
N THR A 96 13.38 11.06 10.37
CA THR A 96 13.44 12.54 10.37
C THR A 96 12.92 13.17 11.66
N GLY A 97 12.79 12.41 12.76
CA GLY A 97 12.32 12.90 14.05
C GLY A 97 11.29 11.97 14.71
N ARG A 98 10.33 12.54 15.47
CA ARG A 98 9.29 11.73 16.14
C ARG A 98 8.47 10.96 15.10
N ARG A 99 8.23 9.68 15.39
CA ARG A 99 7.40 8.81 14.54
C ARG A 99 5.97 9.35 14.45
N VAL A 100 5.34 9.15 13.33
CA VAL A 100 3.90 9.31 13.16
C VAL A 100 3.26 7.94 13.36
N VAL A 101 2.12 7.90 14.03
CA VAL A 101 1.33 6.68 14.23
C VAL A 101 0.00 6.81 13.50
N ALA A 102 -0.43 5.71 12.91
CA ALA A 102 -1.74 5.54 12.31
C ALA A 102 -2.49 4.42 13.03
N PHE A 103 -3.76 4.65 13.30
CA PHE A 103 -4.66 3.71 13.94
C PHE A 103 -5.67 3.24 12.91
N TYR A 104 -5.95 1.96 12.90
CA TYR A 104 -6.83 1.33 11.92
C TYR A 104 -7.97 0.62 12.63
N THR A 105 -9.19 0.88 12.19
CA THR A 105 -10.34 0.02 12.46
C THR A 105 -10.25 -1.26 11.61
N GLN A 106 -11.13 -2.23 11.83
CA GLN A 106 -11.20 -3.40 10.96
C GLN A 106 -11.58 -3.01 9.52
N HIS A 107 -12.46 -2.02 9.35
CA HIS A 107 -12.83 -1.50 8.05
C HIS A 107 -11.63 -0.90 7.29
N ASP A 108 -10.78 -0.13 7.97
CA ASP A 108 -9.58 0.45 7.35
C ASP A 108 -8.59 -0.65 6.93
N VAL A 109 -8.45 -1.70 7.75
CA VAL A 109 -7.62 -2.86 7.41
C VAL A 109 -8.16 -3.57 6.18
N ASP A 110 -9.48 -3.81 6.13
CA ASP A 110 -10.11 -4.51 5.01
C ASP A 110 -9.97 -3.73 3.70
N LEU A 111 -10.16 -2.41 3.74
CA LEU A 111 -9.97 -1.52 2.59
C LEU A 111 -8.51 -1.52 2.10
N TRP A 112 -7.57 -1.40 3.03
CA TRP A 112 -6.14 -1.46 2.71
C TRP A 112 -5.74 -2.79 2.05
N GLU A 113 -6.23 -3.91 2.60
CA GLU A 113 -5.99 -5.23 2.05
C GLU A 113 -6.63 -5.40 0.66
N ASP A 114 -7.79 -4.78 0.39
CA ASP A 114 -8.41 -4.74 -0.94
C ASP A 114 -7.53 -3.98 -1.94
N CYS A 115 -6.97 -2.82 -1.57
CA CYS A 115 -6.04 -2.07 -2.41
C CYS A 115 -4.80 -2.91 -2.78
N CYS A 116 -4.23 -3.64 -1.81
CA CYS A 116 -3.12 -4.56 -2.07
C CYS A 116 -3.54 -5.77 -2.93
N ALA A 117 -4.75 -6.29 -2.76
CA ALA A 117 -5.28 -7.37 -3.59
C ALA A 117 -5.43 -6.96 -5.05
N ARG A 118 -5.91 -5.73 -5.31
CA ARG A 118 -5.97 -5.15 -6.66
C ARG A 118 -4.57 -5.09 -7.29
N ALA A 119 -3.56 -4.62 -6.54
CA ALA A 119 -2.19 -4.57 -7.01
C ALA A 119 -1.63 -5.96 -7.36
N ILE A 120 -1.86 -6.97 -6.52
CA ILE A 120 -1.43 -8.35 -6.76
C ILE A 120 -2.13 -8.94 -7.97
N THR A 121 -3.44 -8.72 -8.13
CA THR A 121 -4.21 -9.19 -9.28
C THR A 121 -3.76 -8.50 -10.58
N ALA A 122 -3.52 -7.19 -10.55
CA ALA A 122 -3.00 -6.43 -11.69
C ALA A 122 -1.62 -6.91 -12.16
N ALA A 123 -0.79 -7.38 -11.23
CA ALA A 123 0.50 -8.04 -11.51
C ALA A 123 0.35 -9.49 -12.00
N GLY A 124 -0.87 -9.99 -12.18
CA GLY A 124 -1.17 -11.35 -12.64
C GLY A 124 -1.19 -12.40 -11.52
N GLY A 125 -1.35 -11.99 -10.27
CA GLY A 125 -1.51 -12.88 -9.12
C GLY A 125 -2.88 -13.56 -9.09
N THR A 126 -2.90 -14.83 -8.68
CA THR A 126 -4.08 -15.67 -8.56
C THR A 126 -3.99 -16.56 -7.32
N ASN A 127 -5.02 -17.33 -7.04
CA ASN A 127 -5.02 -18.32 -5.95
C ASN A 127 -4.09 -19.54 -6.19
N GLU A 128 -3.47 -19.64 -7.34
CA GLU A 128 -2.47 -20.67 -7.64
C GLU A 128 -1.04 -20.21 -7.30
N ASP A 129 -0.87 -18.95 -6.87
CA ASP A 129 0.42 -18.33 -6.67
C ASP A 129 0.93 -18.46 -5.22
N VAL A 130 2.26 -18.45 -5.13
CA VAL A 130 3.00 -18.37 -3.87
C VAL A 130 3.58 -16.96 -3.75
N CYS A 131 2.99 -16.14 -2.90
CA CYS A 131 3.37 -14.75 -2.69
C CYS A 131 4.43 -14.64 -1.58
N HIS A 132 5.66 -14.30 -1.97
CA HIS A 132 6.83 -14.19 -1.11
C HIS A 132 7.01 -12.74 -0.63
N VAL A 133 6.62 -12.46 0.63
CA VAL A 133 6.62 -11.10 1.18
C VAL A 133 7.89 -10.86 1.99
N CYS A 134 8.83 -10.10 1.40
CA CYS A 134 10.11 -9.71 2.00
C CYS A 134 10.10 -8.31 2.62
N TYR A 135 8.96 -7.63 2.69
CA TYR A 135 8.86 -6.38 3.44
C TYR A 135 8.88 -6.61 4.95
N GLY A 136 9.38 -5.63 5.69
CA GLY A 136 9.33 -5.66 7.15
C GLY A 136 7.90 -5.72 7.67
N TYR A 137 7.72 -6.43 8.78
CA TYR A 137 6.47 -6.51 9.53
C TYR A 137 6.56 -5.61 10.78
N GLY A 138 5.68 -5.80 11.73
CA GLY A 138 5.58 -4.98 12.92
C GLY A 138 4.90 -3.64 12.62
N LEU A 139 5.55 -2.53 12.93
CA LEU A 139 4.97 -1.19 12.71
C LEU A 139 5.07 -0.68 11.26
N PHE A 140 5.82 -1.35 10.40
CA PHE A 140 5.94 -1.00 8.99
C PHE A 140 4.75 -1.52 8.19
N THR A 141 4.22 -0.72 7.27
CA THR A 141 2.98 -1.04 6.54
C THR A 141 3.15 -2.03 5.39
N GLY A 142 4.36 -2.13 4.81
CA GLY A 142 4.59 -2.93 3.59
C GLY A 142 4.28 -4.41 3.74
N GLY A 143 4.83 -5.06 4.77
CA GLY A 143 4.59 -6.48 5.03
C GLY A 143 3.13 -6.80 5.29
N PRO A 144 2.49 -6.20 6.30
CA PRO A 144 1.09 -6.48 6.64
C PRO A 144 0.11 -6.23 5.50
N GLY A 145 0.28 -5.16 4.72
CA GLY A 145 -0.63 -4.83 3.61
C GLY A 145 -0.58 -5.87 2.50
N LEU A 146 0.61 -6.18 1.99
CA LEU A 146 0.77 -7.19 0.94
C LEU A 146 0.43 -8.60 1.42
N ASN A 147 0.69 -8.91 2.70
CA ASN A 147 0.26 -10.17 3.32
C ASN A 147 -1.27 -10.30 3.30
N GLY A 148 -1.99 -9.28 3.78
CA GLY A 148 -3.46 -9.29 3.78
C GLY A 148 -4.04 -9.32 2.37
N GLY A 149 -3.50 -8.50 1.46
CA GLY A 149 -3.90 -8.50 0.05
C GLY A 149 -3.71 -9.86 -0.63
N SER A 150 -2.59 -10.55 -0.35
CA SER A 150 -2.34 -11.87 -0.92
C SER A 150 -3.31 -12.93 -0.38
N HIS A 151 -3.73 -12.83 0.89
CA HIS A 151 -4.78 -13.68 1.45
C HIS A 151 -6.13 -13.45 0.76
N LYS A 152 -6.48 -12.19 0.47
CA LYS A 152 -7.72 -11.84 -0.23
C LYS A 152 -7.76 -12.37 -1.66
N VAL A 153 -6.62 -12.38 -2.36
CA VAL A 153 -6.49 -13.02 -3.68
C VAL A 153 -6.54 -14.55 -3.58
N GLY A 154 -6.24 -15.11 -2.41
CA GLY A 154 -6.18 -16.55 -2.18
C GLY A 154 -4.80 -17.17 -2.44
N CYS A 155 -3.74 -16.36 -2.58
CA CYS A 155 -2.38 -16.86 -2.72
C CYS A 155 -1.92 -17.62 -1.47
N LEU A 156 -1.01 -18.58 -1.65
CA LEU A 156 -0.21 -19.08 -0.54
C LEU A 156 0.83 -18.01 -0.15
N THR A 157 0.69 -17.43 1.03
CA THR A 157 1.55 -16.33 1.48
C THR A 157 2.74 -16.82 2.28
N LEU A 158 3.95 -16.41 1.91
CA LEU A 158 5.18 -16.59 2.68
C LEU A 158 5.55 -15.27 3.37
N PRO A 159 5.25 -15.11 4.69
CA PRO A 159 5.52 -13.88 5.44
C PRO A 159 6.97 -13.84 5.93
N MET A 160 7.92 -13.76 5.01
CA MET A 160 9.35 -13.91 5.28
C MET A 160 9.96 -12.76 6.06
N SER A 161 9.38 -11.56 5.95
CA SER A 161 9.97 -10.32 6.44
C SER A 161 11.29 -9.97 5.74
N SER A 162 11.94 -8.91 6.14
CA SER A 162 13.22 -8.47 5.55
C SER A 162 14.43 -9.20 6.15
N GLY A 163 15.53 -9.24 5.40
CA GLY A 163 16.80 -9.80 5.84
C GLY A 163 16.93 -11.32 5.68
N ASN A 164 18.03 -11.88 6.14
CA ASN A 164 18.40 -13.29 6.06
C ASN A 164 18.27 -13.88 4.62
N THR A 165 19.11 -13.37 3.73
CA THR A 165 19.09 -13.71 2.29
C THR A 165 19.16 -15.23 2.02
N ASP A 166 19.98 -15.97 2.77
CA ASP A 166 20.09 -17.42 2.61
C ASP A 166 18.74 -18.11 2.81
N ARG A 167 18.03 -17.75 3.85
CA ARG A 167 16.68 -18.27 4.13
C ARG A 167 15.67 -17.82 3.09
N GLN A 168 15.76 -16.58 2.59
CA GLN A 168 14.89 -16.11 1.52
C GLN A 168 15.04 -16.98 0.28
N LEU A 169 16.27 -17.19 -0.18
CA LEU A 169 16.58 -17.98 -1.37
C LEU A 169 16.19 -19.45 -1.19
N GLN A 170 16.49 -20.04 -0.02
CA GLN A 170 16.09 -21.40 0.29
C GLN A 170 14.58 -21.59 0.17
N PHE A 171 13.78 -20.76 0.85
CA PHE A 171 12.31 -20.88 0.80
C PHE A 171 11.73 -20.54 -0.57
N MET A 172 12.36 -19.61 -1.30
CA MET A 172 11.95 -19.26 -2.67
C MET A 172 12.08 -20.49 -3.60
N VAL A 173 13.14 -21.27 -3.46
CA VAL A 173 13.35 -22.53 -4.21
C VAL A 173 12.46 -23.64 -3.69
N ASP A 174 12.52 -23.94 -2.39
CA ASP A 174 11.85 -25.09 -1.78
C ASP A 174 10.32 -25.03 -1.91
N LEU A 175 9.74 -23.84 -1.80
CA LEU A 175 8.29 -23.64 -1.86
C LEU A 175 7.82 -23.07 -3.20
N GLY A 176 8.74 -22.81 -4.12
CA GLY A 176 8.42 -22.39 -5.48
C GLY A 176 7.69 -21.06 -5.55
N SER A 177 8.23 -20.02 -4.88
CA SER A 177 7.65 -18.67 -4.90
C SER A 177 7.46 -18.16 -6.34
N THR A 178 6.27 -17.59 -6.62
CA THR A 178 5.90 -17.09 -7.97
C THR A 178 5.78 -15.59 -8.05
N ILE A 179 5.48 -14.92 -6.90
CA ILE A 179 5.39 -13.46 -6.80
C ILE A 179 6.34 -13.01 -5.68
N LEU A 180 7.22 -12.05 -5.98
CA LEU A 180 8.14 -11.45 -5.02
C LEU A 180 7.68 -10.04 -4.65
N CYS A 181 7.51 -9.77 -3.35
CA CYS A 181 7.17 -8.46 -2.82
C CYS A 181 8.30 -7.94 -1.91
N CYS A 182 9.02 -6.92 -2.35
CA CYS A 182 10.12 -6.30 -1.60
C CYS A 182 10.42 -4.88 -2.10
N THR A 183 11.46 -4.23 -1.54
CA THR A 183 11.98 -2.99 -2.12
C THR A 183 12.76 -3.28 -3.41
N PRO A 184 12.78 -2.34 -4.38
CA PRO A 184 13.51 -2.53 -5.63
C PRO A 184 15.01 -2.83 -5.40
N SER A 185 15.64 -2.13 -4.47
CA SER A 185 17.05 -2.38 -4.12
C SER A 185 17.28 -3.80 -3.58
N TYR A 186 16.34 -4.32 -2.79
CA TYR A 186 16.45 -5.69 -2.30
C TYR A 186 16.18 -6.72 -3.41
N ALA A 187 15.28 -6.43 -4.35
CA ALA A 187 15.06 -7.27 -5.52
C ALA A 187 16.32 -7.38 -6.38
N ALA A 188 17.00 -6.26 -6.64
CA ALA A 188 18.29 -6.25 -7.36
C ALA A 188 19.35 -7.10 -6.65
N TYR A 189 19.46 -6.94 -5.32
CA TYR A 189 20.39 -7.74 -4.51
C TYR A 189 20.06 -9.24 -4.52
N LEU A 190 18.78 -9.61 -4.45
CA LEU A 190 18.36 -11.02 -4.57
C LEU A 190 18.67 -11.57 -5.95
N ALA A 191 18.45 -10.79 -7.01
CA ALA A 191 18.76 -11.17 -8.39
C ALA A 191 20.25 -11.50 -8.56
N GLU A 192 21.13 -10.67 -8.03
CA GLU A 192 22.59 -10.94 -8.03
C GLU A 192 22.92 -12.20 -7.23
N SER A 193 22.39 -12.34 -6.03
CA SER A 193 22.62 -13.50 -5.15
C SER A 193 22.15 -14.81 -5.79
N ILE A 194 21.05 -14.80 -6.53
CA ILE A 194 20.54 -15.94 -7.29
C ILE A 194 21.54 -16.34 -8.38
N HIS A 195 22.08 -15.37 -9.12
CA HIS A 195 23.08 -15.60 -10.17
C HIS A 195 24.38 -16.14 -9.61
N GLU A 196 24.93 -15.52 -8.57
CA GLU A 196 26.18 -15.95 -7.94
C GLU A 196 26.13 -17.39 -7.40
N ARG A 197 24.94 -17.84 -7.01
CA ARG A 197 24.73 -19.19 -6.47
C ARG A 197 24.26 -20.21 -7.49
N GLY A 198 24.04 -19.80 -8.74
CA GLY A 198 23.59 -20.70 -9.80
C GLY A 198 22.19 -21.27 -9.58
N LEU A 199 21.27 -20.45 -9.01
CA LEU A 199 19.91 -20.87 -8.66
C LEU A 199 18.85 -20.50 -9.73
N GLN A 200 19.24 -19.89 -10.84
CA GLN A 200 18.32 -19.34 -11.85
C GLN A 200 17.29 -20.37 -12.33
N ASP A 201 17.75 -21.59 -12.62
CA ASP A 201 16.91 -22.67 -13.15
C ASP A 201 15.94 -23.26 -12.08
N GLN A 202 16.12 -22.89 -10.81
CA GLN A 202 15.30 -23.35 -9.69
C GLN A 202 14.25 -22.32 -9.26
N ILE A 203 14.40 -21.07 -9.70
CA ILE A 203 13.49 -19.97 -9.39
C ILE A 203 12.24 -20.05 -10.29
N LYS A 204 11.06 -19.89 -9.68
CA LYS A 204 9.76 -19.93 -10.37
C LYS A 204 9.04 -18.58 -10.38
N LEU A 205 9.74 -17.50 -10.04
CA LEU A 205 9.18 -16.18 -10.05
C LEU A 205 8.64 -15.81 -11.44
N LYS A 206 7.46 -15.20 -11.50
CA LYS A 206 6.85 -14.65 -12.72
C LYS A 206 6.61 -13.16 -12.64
N ALA A 207 6.44 -12.63 -11.41
CA ALA A 207 6.18 -11.23 -11.17
C ALA A 207 6.87 -10.72 -9.90
N GLY A 208 7.22 -9.44 -9.90
CA GLY A 208 7.69 -8.71 -8.74
C GLY A 208 6.81 -7.49 -8.48
N ILE A 209 6.49 -7.22 -7.22
CA ILE A 209 5.77 -6.03 -6.79
C ILE A 209 6.68 -5.26 -5.85
N PHE A 210 7.21 -4.15 -6.34
CA PHE A 210 8.29 -3.40 -5.69
C PHE A 210 7.87 -1.99 -5.37
N GLY A 211 8.31 -1.45 -4.24
CA GLY A 211 7.97 -0.09 -3.82
C GLY A 211 8.69 0.33 -2.54
N ALA A 212 8.20 1.36 -1.89
CA ALA A 212 8.77 2.01 -0.71
C ALA A 212 10.04 2.84 -0.95
N GLU A 213 10.63 2.78 -2.12
CA GLU A 213 11.75 3.61 -2.57
C GLU A 213 11.64 3.92 -4.06
N ALA A 214 12.17 5.06 -4.48
CA ALA A 214 12.22 5.41 -5.90
C ALA A 214 13.23 4.53 -6.63
N TRP A 215 12.91 4.11 -7.84
CA TRP A 215 13.77 3.32 -8.69
C TRP A 215 13.65 3.72 -10.16
N SER A 216 14.70 3.42 -10.94
CA SER A 216 14.78 3.82 -12.34
C SER A 216 14.31 2.70 -13.28
N GLU A 217 13.94 3.09 -14.50
CA GLU A 217 13.65 2.14 -15.57
C GLU A 217 14.86 1.27 -15.95
N GLU A 218 16.07 1.74 -15.69
CA GLU A 218 17.29 0.94 -15.89
C GLU A 218 17.35 -0.18 -14.83
N MET A 219 17.09 0.15 -13.55
CA MET A 219 17.03 -0.84 -12.48
C MET A 219 15.89 -1.86 -12.72
N ARG A 220 14.73 -1.40 -13.19
CA ARG A 220 13.62 -2.28 -13.58
C ARG A 220 14.07 -3.32 -14.60
N ARG A 221 14.66 -2.86 -15.70
CA ARG A 221 15.13 -3.75 -16.78
C ARG A 221 16.19 -4.73 -16.32
N ASP A 222 17.10 -4.31 -15.46
CA ASP A 222 18.12 -5.18 -14.89
C ASP A 222 17.52 -6.28 -14.02
N ILE A 223 16.58 -5.93 -13.13
CA ILE A 223 15.85 -6.89 -12.29
C ILE A 223 15.04 -7.87 -13.16
N GLU A 224 14.28 -7.36 -14.12
CA GLU A 224 13.47 -8.18 -15.03
C GLU A 224 14.32 -9.16 -15.82
N ALA A 225 15.45 -8.71 -16.35
CA ALA A 225 16.37 -9.55 -17.12
C ALA A 225 17.03 -10.63 -16.26
N LYS A 226 17.46 -10.30 -15.05
CA LYS A 226 18.13 -11.24 -14.14
C LYS A 226 17.19 -12.28 -13.54
N LEU A 227 15.96 -11.89 -13.21
CA LEU A 227 14.99 -12.79 -12.58
C LEU A 227 14.03 -13.46 -13.57
N GLY A 228 13.97 -12.99 -14.82
CA GLY A 228 13.03 -13.51 -15.83
C GLY A 228 11.57 -13.17 -15.53
N ILE A 229 11.31 -12.05 -14.86
CA ILE A 229 9.98 -11.64 -14.38
C ILE A 229 9.50 -10.35 -15.05
N LYS A 230 8.25 -9.97 -14.75
CA LYS A 230 7.77 -8.59 -14.87
C LYS A 230 7.79 -7.91 -13.51
N ALA A 231 8.25 -6.66 -13.47
CA ALA A 231 8.41 -5.88 -12.24
C ALA A 231 7.46 -4.69 -12.23
N TYR A 232 6.58 -4.64 -11.23
CA TYR A 232 5.52 -3.65 -11.08
C TYR A 232 5.79 -2.77 -9.88
N ASP A 233 5.55 -1.47 -10.04
CA ASP A 233 5.67 -0.51 -8.95
C ASP A 233 4.38 -0.48 -8.11
N ILE A 234 4.55 -0.28 -6.79
CA ILE A 234 3.46 -0.08 -5.84
C ILE A 234 3.80 1.11 -4.94
N TYR A 235 2.85 2.03 -4.79
CA TYR A 235 3.02 3.23 -4.00
C TYR A 235 2.07 3.28 -2.81
N GLY A 236 2.53 3.88 -1.72
CA GLY A 236 1.75 4.23 -0.54
C GLY A 236 2.61 4.78 0.58
N LEU A 237 1.96 5.33 1.58
CA LEU A 237 2.54 5.90 2.79
C LEU A 237 1.78 5.38 4.01
N THR A 238 2.40 5.39 5.19
CA THR A 238 1.68 5.14 6.45
C THR A 238 0.52 6.12 6.63
N GLU A 239 0.70 7.36 6.18
CA GLU A 239 -0.27 8.45 6.24
C GLU A 239 -1.46 8.28 5.27
N THR A 240 -1.35 7.37 4.31
CA THR A 240 -2.40 7.03 3.32
C THR A 240 -2.77 5.55 3.39
N SER A 241 -2.88 4.98 4.56
CA SER A 241 -3.24 3.59 4.86
C SER A 241 -2.23 2.52 4.41
N GLY A 242 -1.03 2.88 3.92
CA GLY A 242 0.01 1.94 3.53
C GLY A 242 0.14 1.73 2.02
N PRO A 243 0.80 0.66 1.56
CA PRO A 243 0.97 0.36 0.13
C PRO A 243 -0.37 -0.01 -0.52
N GLY A 244 -0.45 0.21 -1.84
CA GLY A 244 -1.62 -0.12 -2.64
C GLY A 244 -2.51 1.07 -2.98
N VAL A 245 -2.25 2.27 -2.45
CA VAL A 245 -2.95 3.50 -2.88
C VAL A 245 -2.82 3.72 -4.38
N ALA A 246 -1.66 3.40 -4.94
CA ALA A 246 -1.44 3.34 -6.38
C ALA A 246 -0.54 2.15 -6.73
N PHE A 247 -0.72 1.59 -7.92
CA PHE A 247 0.03 0.43 -8.41
C PHE A 247 0.05 0.38 -9.94
N GLU A 248 1.06 -0.27 -10.49
CA GLU A 248 1.14 -0.55 -11.93
C GLU A 248 0.36 -1.81 -12.31
N CYS A 249 -0.13 -1.82 -13.54
CA CYS A 249 -0.68 -3.01 -14.21
C CYS A 249 0.29 -3.56 -15.27
N SER A 250 -0.16 -4.54 -16.04
CA SER A 250 0.63 -5.20 -17.10
C SER A 250 1.20 -4.26 -18.17
N GLU A 251 0.66 -3.05 -18.30
CA GLU A 251 1.12 -2.06 -19.31
C GLU A 251 2.40 -1.35 -18.87
N GLN A 252 2.74 -1.30 -17.57
CA GLN A 252 3.95 -0.67 -17.02
C GLN A 252 4.17 0.79 -17.48
N THR A 253 3.09 1.54 -17.71
CA THR A 253 3.13 2.90 -18.28
C THR A 253 2.69 3.99 -17.30
N GLY A 254 2.62 3.65 -16.03
CA GLY A 254 2.20 4.51 -14.92
C GLY A 254 1.29 3.77 -13.96
N MET A 255 0.99 4.42 -12.84
CA MET A 255 0.20 3.82 -11.76
C MET A 255 -1.28 4.13 -11.90
N HIS A 256 -2.12 3.13 -11.68
CA HIS A 256 -3.52 3.31 -11.35
C HIS A 256 -3.64 3.79 -9.90
N ILE A 257 -4.43 4.81 -9.66
CA ILE A 257 -4.77 5.27 -8.31
C ILE A 257 -6.10 4.62 -7.92
N ASN A 258 -6.19 4.11 -6.70
CA ASN A 258 -7.45 3.64 -6.13
C ASN A 258 -8.32 4.85 -5.78
N GLU A 259 -9.06 5.35 -6.75
CA GLU A 259 -9.84 6.60 -6.65
C GLU A 259 -11.06 6.50 -5.74
N ASP A 260 -11.40 5.29 -5.30
CA ASP A 260 -12.46 5.01 -4.34
C ASP A 260 -11.96 4.99 -2.87
N HIS A 261 -10.66 5.12 -2.68
CA HIS A 261 -10.00 5.08 -1.36
C HIS A 261 -9.91 6.45 -0.69
#